data_fae70d8bc8a7b36d3212a93551399e64
#
_entry.id   fae70d8bc8a7b36d3212a93551399e64
#
_cell.length_a   1.000
_cell.length_b   1.000
_cell.length_c   1.000
_cell.angle_alpha   90.00
_cell.angle_beta   90.00
_cell.angle_gamma   90.00
#
_symmetry.space_group_name_H-M   'P 1'
#
loop_
_entity.id
_entity.type
_entity.pdbx_description
1 polymer ?
#
loop_
_entity_poly.entity_id
_entity_poly.type
_entity_poly.pdbx_seq_one_letter_code
_entity_poly.pdbx_strand_id
1 'polypeptide(L)'
;MRNFIVLCLLACLASCTDKKEFQTIRERIDLSGNWNSSLGNCTLPGTTDENKLGDGRHPTNVTSQLTRTYPYSGIVEYEKDVEIPVQMEGKRLILFMERTKPSTLWIDGDSVGTLGHIYAPHCYSLPALAPGSHHIKIRIDNSPSSVPAEIQSSHAWTDGTQTNWNGILGDFYIEATPHTYLKQVQVYPSVKEKKARIHVNIYSDSEQSGVVTLSAKTWNTQQEHLLPDMEKQVGLSKGENKIELTLDMGNRMQTW
;
A
#
# COMPACT_ATOMS: atom_id res chain seq x y z
N MET A 1 -59.54 41.01 -28.35
CA MET A 1 -58.30 41.17 -27.58
C MET A 1 -57.81 39.77 -27.27
N ARG A 2 -56.79 39.30 -28.00
CA ARG A 2 -56.25 37.95 -27.89
C ARG A 2 -54.88 38.07 -27.19
N ASN A 3 -54.78 37.53 -25.98
CA ASN A 3 -53.52 37.44 -25.23
C ASN A 3 -52.65 36.35 -25.81
N PHE A 4 -51.49 36.68 -26.32
CA PHE A 4 -50.41 35.76 -26.67
C PHE A 4 -49.58 35.52 -25.43
N ILE A 5 -49.58 34.30 -24.93
CA ILE A 5 -48.64 33.84 -23.91
C ILE A 5 -47.43 33.25 -24.64
N VAL A 6 -46.28 33.95 -24.50
CA VAL A 6 -44.99 33.45 -24.97
C VAL A 6 -44.40 32.58 -23.89
N LEU A 7 -44.36 31.27 -24.17
CA LEU A 7 -43.73 30.27 -23.29
C LEU A 7 -42.23 30.20 -23.67
N CYS A 8 -41.36 30.80 -22.86
CA CYS A 8 -39.92 30.63 -22.98
C CYS A 8 -39.50 29.27 -22.40
N LEU A 9 -39.20 28.30 -23.28
CA LEU A 9 -38.51 27.09 -22.89
C LEU A 9 -37.02 27.40 -22.62
N LEU A 10 -36.62 27.47 -21.33
CA LEU A 10 -35.23 27.43 -20.94
C LEU A 10 -34.76 25.96 -21.04
N ALA A 11 -34.07 25.63 -22.11
CA ALA A 11 -33.32 24.38 -22.19
C ALA A 11 -32.05 24.50 -21.32
N CYS A 12 -32.10 23.99 -20.09
CA CYS A 12 -30.90 23.76 -19.29
C CYS A 12 -30.11 22.63 -19.94
N LEU A 13 -29.08 22.98 -20.70
CA LEU A 13 -28.04 22.03 -21.08
C LEU A 13 -27.19 21.73 -19.83
N ALA A 14 -27.62 20.72 -19.07
CA ALA A 14 -26.77 20.11 -18.07
C ALA A 14 -25.65 19.37 -18.81
N SER A 15 -24.50 20.03 -18.98
CA SER A 15 -23.27 19.36 -19.37
C SER A 15 -22.84 18.49 -18.21
N CYS A 16 -23.33 17.25 -18.16
CA CYS A 16 -22.71 16.20 -17.38
C CYS A 16 -21.35 15.92 -18.01
N THR A 17 -20.30 16.50 -17.46
CA THR A 17 -18.96 15.96 -17.63
C THR A 17 -18.94 14.66 -16.83
N ASP A 18 -19.18 13.55 -17.50
CA ASP A 18 -18.90 12.21 -16.97
C ASP A 18 -17.40 12.17 -16.62
N LYS A 19 -17.08 12.46 -15.37
CA LYS A 19 -15.82 12.01 -14.80
C LYS A 19 -15.89 10.49 -14.88
N LYS A 20 -15.14 9.89 -15.78
CA LYS A 20 -14.85 8.46 -15.74
C LYS A 20 -14.27 8.18 -14.37
N GLU A 21 -15.11 7.76 -13.45
CA GLU A 21 -14.69 7.25 -12.16
C GLU A 21 -13.96 5.94 -12.48
N PHE A 22 -12.65 5.94 -12.38
CA PHE A 22 -11.86 4.71 -12.50
C PHE A 22 -12.24 3.84 -11.32
N GLN A 23 -13.16 2.90 -11.53
CA GLN A 23 -13.42 1.87 -10.54
C GLN A 23 -12.11 1.12 -10.31
N THR A 24 -11.57 1.24 -9.10
CA THR A 24 -10.46 0.39 -8.71
C THR A 24 -10.94 -1.04 -8.67
N ILE A 25 -10.32 -1.91 -9.48
CA ILE A 25 -10.57 -3.36 -9.47
C ILE A 25 -9.74 -4.06 -8.38
N ARG A 26 -9.04 -3.28 -7.55
CA ARG A 26 -8.34 -3.76 -6.36
C ARG A 26 -9.30 -3.75 -5.19
N GLU A 27 -9.47 -4.88 -4.57
CA GLU A 27 -10.27 -5.04 -3.38
C GLU A 27 -9.35 -5.27 -2.19
N ARG A 28 -9.71 -4.74 -1.02
CA ARG A 28 -8.90 -4.88 0.20
C ARG A 28 -9.73 -5.39 1.35
N ILE A 29 -9.10 -6.24 2.15
CA ILE A 29 -9.55 -6.61 3.49
C ILE A 29 -8.64 -5.89 4.46
N ASP A 30 -9.20 -4.97 5.25
CA ASP A 30 -8.48 -4.33 6.34
C ASP A 30 -8.22 -5.37 7.45
N LEU A 31 -6.97 -5.52 7.84
CA LEU A 31 -6.56 -6.44 8.89
C LEU A 31 -6.44 -5.76 10.26
N SER A 32 -6.80 -4.49 10.35
CA SER A 32 -6.79 -3.72 11.60
C SER A 32 -7.73 -4.32 12.64
N GLY A 33 -7.49 -3.98 13.91
CA GLY A 33 -8.33 -4.37 15.04
C GLY A 33 -7.69 -5.43 15.93
N ASN A 34 -8.51 -6.27 16.55
CA ASN A 34 -8.07 -7.22 17.57
C ASN A 34 -7.35 -8.41 16.94
N TRP A 35 -6.21 -8.75 17.54
CA TRP A 35 -5.39 -9.91 17.26
C TRP A 35 -5.04 -10.63 18.55
N ASN A 36 -4.87 -11.93 18.49
CA ASN A 36 -4.22 -12.69 19.55
C ASN A 36 -2.71 -12.67 19.34
N SER A 37 -1.94 -12.50 20.40
CA SER A 37 -0.50 -12.65 20.30
C SER A 37 0.03 -13.62 21.35
N SER A 38 1.26 -14.10 21.16
CA SER A 38 1.96 -14.92 22.15
C SER A 38 2.18 -14.23 23.50
N LEU A 39 1.99 -12.92 23.56
CA LEU A 39 2.08 -12.09 24.78
C LEU A 39 0.71 -11.68 25.35
N GLY A 40 -0.39 -11.99 24.65
CA GLY A 40 -1.75 -11.60 25.01
C GLY A 40 -2.49 -10.91 23.88
N ASN A 41 -3.73 -10.48 24.15
CA ASN A 41 -4.55 -9.79 23.16
C ASN A 41 -3.97 -8.40 22.85
N CYS A 42 -4.01 -8.02 21.59
CA CYS A 42 -3.48 -6.75 21.11
C CYS A 42 -4.35 -6.14 20.02
N THR A 43 -4.10 -4.88 19.71
CA THR A 43 -4.64 -4.18 18.55
C THR A 43 -3.52 -3.96 17.53
N LEU A 44 -3.73 -4.36 16.29
CA LEU A 44 -2.89 -4.05 15.16
C LEU A 44 -3.66 -3.19 14.15
N PRO A 45 -3.02 -2.27 13.43
CA PRO A 45 -1.63 -1.83 13.59
C PRO A 45 -1.36 -1.28 15.00
N GLY A 46 -0.16 -1.54 15.49
CA GLY A 46 0.32 -1.12 16.81
C GLY A 46 1.56 -1.89 17.22
N THR A 47 2.19 -1.44 18.28
CA THR A 47 3.39 -2.06 18.84
C THR A 47 3.08 -2.81 20.14
N THR A 48 3.98 -3.69 20.56
CA THR A 48 3.90 -4.32 21.89
C THR A 48 3.88 -3.29 23.01
N ASP A 49 4.60 -2.17 22.85
CA ASP A 49 4.62 -1.08 23.84
C ASP A 49 3.27 -0.37 23.95
N GLU A 50 2.64 0.02 22.82
CA GLU A 50 1.31 0.64 22.78
C GLU A 50 0.23 -0.29 23.36
N ASN A 51 0.37 -1.59 23.13
CA ASN A 51 -0.52 -2.62 23.67
C ASN A 51 -0.19 -3.01 25.12
N LYS A 52 0.85 -2.44 25.73
CA LYS A 52 1.30 -2.74 27.10
C LYS A 52 1.66 -4.22 27.33
N LEU A 53 2.22 -4.88 26.31
CA LEU A 53 2.56 -6.30 26.31
C LEU A 53 4.05 -6.58 26.61
N GLY A 54 4.85 -5.55 26.77
CA GLY A 54 6.26 -5.69 27.16
C GLY A 54 6.44 -5.62 28.69
N ASP A 55 7.71 -5.62 29.09
CA ASP A 55 8.08 -5.45 30.49
C ASP A 55 7.84 -4.01 30.92
N GLY A 56 7.00 -3.78 31.92
CA GLY A 56 6.78 -2.47 32.49
C GLY A 56 8.10 -1.89 33.05
N ARG A 57 8.50 -0.69 32.59
CA ARG A 57 9.67 0.03 33.10
C ARG A 57 9.25 1.38 33.68
N HIS A 58 9.87 1.77 34.77
CA HIS A 58 9.80 3.16 35.21
C HIS A 58 10.61 4.04 34.23
N PRO A 59 10.07 5.22 33.86
CA PRO A 59 10.82 6.15 33.04
C PRO A 59 12.21 6.40 33.64
N THR A 60 13.24 6.24 32.85
CA THR A 60 14.60 6.60 33.26
C THR A 60 14.77 8.10 33.09
N ASN A 61 15.54 8.76 33.98
CA ASN A 61 15.89 10.18 33.85
C ASN A 61 16.94 10.43 32.77
N VAL A 62 17.21 9.44 31.91
CA VAL A 62 18.18 9.54 30.83
C VAL A 62 17.48 10.21 29.63
N THR A 63 17.80 11.47 29.38
CA THR A 63 17.20 12.29 28.31
C THR A 63 17.81 12.03 26.93
N SER A 64 18.90 11.25 26.86
CA SER A 64 19.57 10.92 25.60
C SER A 64 18.96 9.73 24.85
N GLN A 65 17.98 9.06 25.43
CA GLN A 65 17.31 7.90 24.83
C GLN A 65 15.81 8.10 24.83
N LEU A 66 15.16 7.64 23.76
CA LEU A 66 13.71 7.57 23.70
C LEU A 66 13.22 6.52 24.70
N THR A 67 12.30 6.92 25.58
CA THR A 67 11.76 6.05 26.63
C THR A 67 10.53 5.31 26.12
N ARG A 68 10.55 3.99 26.25
CA ARG A 68 9.37 3.12 26.10
C ARG A 68 8.92 2.66 27.49
N THR A 69 7.61 2.64 27.71
CA THR A 69 7.03 2.22 28.99
C THR A 69 6.97 0.70 29.11
N TYR A 70 6.70 0.02 27.99
CA TYR A 70 6.59 -1.45 27.92
C TYR A 70 7.49 -2.01 26.82
N PRO A 71 8.81 -1.85 26.93
CA PRO A 71 9.74 -2.34 25.91
C PRO A 71 9.68 -3.87 25.82
N TYR A 72 9.80 -4.37 24.60
CA TYR A 72 9.93 -5.78 24.32
C TYR A 72 11.00 -6.02 23.26
N SER A 73 11.80 -7.06 23.42
CA SER A 73 12.78 -7.51 22.44
C SER A 73 12.73 -9.02 22.33
N GLY A 74 12.41 -9.54 21.16
CA GLY A 74 12.25 -10.96 20.92
C GLY A 74 11.23 -11.26 19.85
N ILE A 75 10.77 -12.49 19.85
CA ILE A 75 9.80 -13.01 18.89
C ILE A 75 8.39 -12.86 19.46
N VAL A 76 7.47 -12.32 18.66
CA VAL A 76 6.04 -12.33 18.94
C VAL A 76 5.31 -13.00 17.77
N GLU A 77 4.42 -13.90 18.07
CA GLU A 77 3.49 -14.49 17.10
C GLU A 77 2.14 -13.79 17.25
N TYR A 78 1.55 -13.38 16.13
CA TYR A 78 0.25 -12.73 16.03
C TYR A 78 -0.67 -13.60 15.19
N GLU A 79 -1.88 -13.86 15.67
CA GLU A 79 -2.82 -14.79 15.04
C GLU A 79 -4.22 -14.19 14.95
N LYS A 80 -4.88 -14.44 13.81
CA LYS A 80 -6.26 -14.03 13.56
C LYS A 80 -6.89 -14.88 12.46
N ASP A 81 -8.17 -15.20 12.63
CA ASP A 81 -8.98 -15.74 11.53
C ASP A 81 -9.54 -14.59 10.69
N VAL A 82 -9.39 -14.72 9.38
CA VAL A 82 -9.77 -13.70 8.41
C VAL A 82 -10.66 -14.32 7.34
N GLU A 83 -11.79 -13.68 7.08
CA GLU A 83 -12.74 -14.11 6.05
C GLU A 83 -12.30 -13.62 4.67
N ILE A 84 -12.07 -14.54 3.74
CA ILE A 84 -11.83 -14.24 2.32
C ILE A 84 -13.17 -14.24 1.61
N PRO A 85 -13.64 -13.08 1.10
CA PRO A 85 -14.94 -13.00 0.45
C PRO A 85 -14.93 -13.62 -0.94
N VAL A 86 -16.09 -14.09 -1.40
CA VAL A 86 -16.25 -14.76 -2.70
C VAL A 86 -15.76 -13.89 -3.88
N GLN A 87 -15.82 -12.57 -3.77
CA GLN A 87 -15.37 -11.64 -4.81
C GLN A 87 -13.85 -11.71 -5.05
N MET A 88 -13.09 -12.24 -4.09
CA MET A 88 -11.63 -12.42 -4.19
C MET A 88 -11.22 -13.79 -4.72
N GLU A 89 -12.17 -14.69 -4.93
CA GLU A 89 -11.89 -16.01 -5.48
C GLU A 89 -11.18 -15.93 -6.83
N GLY A 90 -10.14 -16.74 -7.00
CA GLY A 90 -9.35 -16.79 -8.23
C GLY A 90 -8.53 -15.54 -8.53
N LYS A 91 -8.50 -14.54 -7.66
CA LYS A 91 -7.64 -13.35 -7.80
C LYS A 91 -6.26 -13.61 -7.19
N ARG A 92 -5.29 -12.81 -7.60
CA ARG A 92 -4.00 -12.75 -6.95
C ARG A 92 -4.14 -12.01 -5.63
N LEU A 93 -3.74 -12.64 -4.52
CA LEU A 93 -3.80 -12.04 -3.19
C LEU A 93 -2.39 -11.69 -2.71
N ILE A 94 -2.25 -10.53 -2.06
CA ILE A 94 -1.07 -10.14 -1.32
C ILE A 94 -1.46 -9.73 0.10
N LEU A 95 -0.64 -10.10 1.10
CA LEU A 95 -0.70 -9.50 2.42
C LEU A 95 0.38 -8.41 2.49
N PHE A 96 -0.05 -7.22 2.87
CA PHE A 96 0.78 -6.02 2.95
C PHE A 96 0.90 -5.53 4.39
N MET A 97 2.12 -5.28 4.84
CA MET A 97 2.46 -4.62 6.09
C MET A 97 3.39 -3.44 5.79
N GLU A 98 2.94 -2.21 6.04
CA GLU A 98 3.70 -1.01 5.68
C GLU A 98 5.05 -0.93 6.39
N ARG A 99 5.05 -1.14 7.70
CA ARG A 99 6.25 -1.12 8.54
C ARG A 99 6.20 -2.23 9.57
N THR A 100 7.24 -3.03 9.61
CA THR A 100 7.41 -4.09 10.59
C THR A 100 8.90 -4.44 10.75
N LYS A 101 9.21 -5.41 11.60
CA LYS A 101 10.53 -6.02 11.75
C LYS A 101 10.58 -7.34 10.95
N PRO A 102 11.73 -8.03 10.87
CA PRO A 102 11.79 -9.32 10.21
C PRO A 102 10.58 -10.20 10.56
N SER A 103 9.90 -10.70 9.54
CA SER A 103 8.66 -11.44 9.75
C SER A 103 8.58 -12.72 8.94
N THR A 104 7.78 -13.66 9.42
CA THR A 104 7.42 -14.90 8.73
C THR A 104 5.90 -15.04 8.77
N LEU A 105 5.31 -15.43 7.64
CA LEU A 105 3.87 -15.58 7.47
C LEU A 105 3.49 -17.03 7.24
N TRP A 106 2.40 -17.48 7.88
CA TRP A 106 1.71 -18.73 7.63
C TRP A 106 0.23 -18.47 7.36
N ILE A 107 -0.36 -19.27 6.50
CA ILE A 107 -1.81 -19.34 6.25
C ILE A 107 -2.24 -20.80 6.44
N ASP A 108 -3.22 -21.02 7.28
CA ASP A 108 -3.77 -22.37 7.60
C ASP A 108 -2.70 -23.38 8.05
N GLY A 109 -1.62 -22.88 8.66
CA GLY A 109 -0.48 -23.70 9.10
C GLY A 109 0.64 -23.84 8.07
N ASP A 110 0.40 -23.53 6.80
CA ASP A 110 1.39 -23.61 5.73
C ASP A 110 2.23 -22.34 5.66
N SER A 111 3.56 -22.49 5.54
CA SER A 111 4.48 -21.35 5.45
C SER A 111 4.39 -20.67 4.10
N VAL A 112 4.11 -19.36 4.11
CA VAL A 112 4.12 -18.51 2.91
C VAL A 112 5.53 -17.98 2.63
N GLY A 113 6.31 -17.63 3.67
CA GLY A 113 7.68 -17.17 3.52
C GLY A 113 8.16 -16.28 4.66
N THR A 114 9.42 -15.82 4.51
CA THR A 114 10.09 -14.94 5.48
C THR A 114 10.66 -13.72 4.75
N LEU A 115 10.49 -12.52 5.33
CA LEU A 115 11.08 -11.28 4.88
C LEU A 115 11.93 -10.69 6.01
N GLY A 116 13.24 -10.49 5.75
CA GLY A 116 14.23 -10.10 6.77
C GLY A 116 14.61 -8.62 6.77
N HIS A 117 14.08 -7.81 5.86
CA HIS A 117 14.42 -6.37 5.80
C HIS A 117 13.56 -5.56 6.78
N ILE A 118 14.02 -4.33 7.14
CA ILE A 118 13.37 -3.45 8.13
C ILE A 118 13.04 -2.05 7.58
N TYR A 119 13.32 -1.81 6.30
CA TYR A 119 13.31 -0.48 5.67
C TYR A 119 12.30 -0.34 4.52
N ALA A 120 11.57 -1.40 4.21
CA ALA A 120 10.56 -1.41 3.16
C ALA A 120 9.34 -2.19 3.62
N PRO A 121 8.16 -1.96 3.02
CA PRO A 121 6.96 -2.75 3.31
C PRO A 121 7.16 -4.23 3.06
N HIS A 122 6.58 -5.07 3.91
CA HIS A 122 6.51 -6.50 3.68
C HIS A 122 5.31 -6.84 2.80
N CYS A 123 5.55 -7.46 1.66
CA CYS A 123 4.54 -7.87 0.69
C CYS A 123 4.64 -9.38 0.46
N TYR A 124 3.73 -10.15 1.03
CA TYR A 124 3.66 -11.58 0.84
C TYR A 124 2.67 -11.91 -0.28
N SER A 125 3.13 -12.63 -1.32
CA SER A 125 2.20 -13.25 -2.28
C SER A 125 1.57 -14.45 -1.61
N LEU A 126 0.25 -14.42 -1.45
CA LEU A 126 -0.48 -15.52 -0.83
C LEU A 126 -0.74 -16.64 -1.84
N PRO A 127 -0.90 -17.90 -1.37
CA PRO A 127 -1.44 -18.96 -2.21
C PRO A 127 -2.86 -18.61 -2.68
N ALA A 128 -3.40 -19.38 -3.60
CA ALA A 128 -4.81 -19.29 -3.94
C ALA A 128 -5.63 -19.71 -2.72
N LEU A 129 -6.46 -18.79 -2.21
CA LEU A 129 -7.35 -19.05 -1.07
C LEU A 129 -8.79 -19.17 -1.59
N ALA A 130 -9.50 -20.19 -1.10
CA ALA A 130 -10.93 -20.30 -1.33
C ALA A 130 -11.69 -19.25 -0.50
N PRO A 131 -12.91 -18.86 -0.88
CA PRO A 131 -13.77 -18.08 0.00
C PRO A 131 -14.03 -18.79 1.32
N GLY A 132 -14.01 -18.03 2.43
CA GLY A 132 -14.23 -18.55 3.77
C GLY A 132 -13.15 -18.11 4.76
N SER A 133 -13.18 -18.69 5.94
CA SER A 133 -12.28 -18.34 7.03
C SER A 133 -10.93 -19.01 6.88
N HIS A 134 -9.87 -18.22 6.98
CA HIS A 134 -8.48 -18.66 6.93
C HIS A 134 -7.72 -18.18 8.17
N HIS A 135 -6.91 -19.06 8.74
CA HIS A 135 -6.08 -18.75 9.91
C HIS A 135 -4.76 -18.11 9.46
N ILE A 136 -4.55 -16.86 9.86
CA ILE A 136 -3.32 -16.10 9.58
C ILE A 136 -2.45 -16.11 10.83
N LYS A 137 -1.19 -16.53 10.69
CA LYS A 137 -0.18 -16.39 11.71
C LYS A 137 1.02 -15.62 11.18
N ILE A 138 1.41 -14.56 11.91
CA ILE A 138 2.55 -13.70 11.60
C ILE A 138 3.51 -13.74 12.79
N ARG A 139 4.73 -14.17 12.55
CA ARG A 139 5.82 -14.09 13.52
C ARG A 139 6.66 -12.86 13.20
N ILE A 140 6.90 -12.02 14.19
CA ILE A 140 7.74 -10.83 14.07
C ILE A 140 8.86 -10.91 15.09
N ASP A 141 10.10 -10.66 14.65
CA ASP A 141 11.28 -10.76 15.48
C ASP A 141 12.04 -9.42 15.50
N ASN A 142 12.05 -8.75 16.66
CA ASN A 142 12.84 -7.55 16.90
C ASN A 142 14.04 -7.81 17.82
N SER A 143 14.46 -9.06 17.97
CA SER A 143 15.71 -9.37 18.69
C SER A 143 16.93 -8.89 17.91
N PRO A 144 18.05 -8.55 18.56
CA PRO A 144 19.28 -8.16 17.87
C PRO A 144 19.76 -9.20 16.85
N SER A 145 19.57 -10.49 17.13
CA SER A 145 19.96 -11.57 16.23
C SER A 145 19.14 -11.66 14.94
N SER A 146 18.01 -10.96 14.83
CA SER A 146 17.15 -10.96 13.65
C SER A 146 17.69 -10.11 12.48
N VAL A 147 18.72 -9.30 12.72
CA VAL A 147 19.36 -8.45 11.72
C VAL A 147 20.89 -8.56 11.76
N PRO A 148 21.60 -8.23 10.66
CA PRO A 148 23.07 -8.16 10.65
C PRO A 148 23.62 -7.24 11.75
N ALA A 149 24.79 -7.57 12.29
CA ALA A 149 25.42 -6.84 13.40
C ALA A 149 25.65 -5.35 13.07
N GLU A 150 25.93 -5.03 11.81
CA GLU A 150 26.16 -3.67 11.32
C GLU A 150 24.91 -2.80 11.43
N ILE A 151 23.71 -3.40 11.38
CA ILE A 151 22.44 -2.69 11.50
C ILE A 151 22.07 -2.44 12.95
N GLN A 152 22.50 -3.30 13.89
CA GLN A 152 22.10 -3.22 15.30
C GLN A 152 22.50 -1.91 15.99
N SER A 153 23.56 -1.26 15.54
CA SER A 153 24.01 0.07 16.04
C SER A 153 23.51 1.24 15.18
N SER A 154 22.79 0.99 14.10
CA SER A 154 22.30 2.03 13.20
C SER A 154 21.08 2.75 13.77
N HIS A 155 20.81 3.96 13.28
CA HIS A 155 19.61 4.73 13.62
C HIS A 155 18.29 3.98 13.30
N ALA A 156 18.31 3.06 12.34
CA ALA A 156 17.14 2.28 11.97
C ALA A 156 16.73 1.19 12.99
N TRP A 157 17.64 0.88 13.94
CA TRP A 157 17.44 -0.23 14.87
C TRP A 157 17.62 0.15 16.34
N THR A 158 18.65 0.94 16.68
CA THR A 158 19.05 1.18 18.07
C THR A 158 18.04 1.97 18.88
N ASP A 159 17.83 1.56 20.14
CA ASP A 159 17.05 2.32 21.11
C ASP A 159 17.70 3.66 21.51
N GLY A 160 18.97 3.87 21.16
CA GLY A 160 19.69 5.12 21.44
C GLY A 160 19.17 6.33 20.68
N THR A 161 18.58 6.15 19.50
CA THR A 161 18.09 7.23 18.64
C THR A 161 16.65 7.01 18.15
N GLN A 162 16.26 5.76 17.99
CA GLN A 162 14.88 5.35 17.65
C GLN A 162 14.55 4.10 18.45
N THR A 163 13.29 3.92 18.76
CA THR A 163 12.86 2.74 19.50
C THR A 163 12.85 1.50 18.62
N ASN A 164 13.44 0.41 19.11
CA ASN A 164 13.32 -0.89 18.50
C ASN A 164 12.02 -1.57 19.01
N TRP A 165 10.94 -1.47 18.24
CA TRP A 165 9.61 -1.97 18.57
C TRP A 165 9.30 -3.30 17.88
N ASN A 166 8.36 -4.07 18.42
CA ASN A 166 7.75 -5.23 17.78
C ASN A 166 6.29 -4.94 17.46
N GLY A 167 5.81 -5.37 16.29
CA GLY A 167 4.44 -5.14 15.82
C GLY A 167 4.36 -4.75 14.36
N ILE A 168 3.24 -4.17 13.98
CA ILE A 168 2.95 -3.68 12.62
C ILE A 168 2.47 -2.24 12.73
N LEU A 169 3.01 -1.33 11.92
CA LEU A 169 2.62 0.08 11.89
C LEU A 169 2.22 0.50 10.48
N GLY A 170 1.27 1.44 10.39
CA GLY A 170 0.75 1.95 9.14
C GLY A 170 -0.26 1.00 8.49
N ASP A 171 -0.26 0.95 7.18
CA ASP A 171 -1.22 0.15 6.42
C ASP A 171 -1.01 -1.35 6.61
N PHE A 172 -2.10 -2.06 6.91
CA PHE A 172 -2.09 -3.50 7.12
C PHE A 172 -3.35 -4.14 6.52
N TYR A 173 -3.20 -4.86 5.40
CA TYR A 173 -4.34 -5.38 4.65
C TYR A 173 -3.97 -6.60 3.77
N ILE A 174 -5.00 -7.33 3.33
CA ILE A 174 -4.92 -8.22 2.17
C ILE A 174 -5.50 -7.47 0.96
N GLU A 175 -4.77 -7.44 -0.15
CA GLU A 175 -5.23 -6.86 -1.41
C GLU A 175 -5.41 -7.95 -2.46
N ALA A 176 -6.56 -7.94 -3.13
CA ALA A 176 -6.84 -8.75 -4.29
C ALA A 176 -6.67 -7.93 -5.57
N THR A 177 -5.95 -8.47 -6.53
CA THR A 177 -5.76 -7.87 -7.85
C THR A 177 -6.12 -8.90 -8.93
N PRO A 178 -6.52 -8.44 -10.14
CA PRO A 178 -6.53 -9.31 -11.31
C PRO A 178 -5.14 -9.91 -11.55
N HIS A 179 -5.09 -10.97 -12.35
CA HIS A 179 -3.83 -11.59 -12.75
C HIS A 179 -2.98 -10.70 -13.67
N THR A 180 -3.61 -9.72 -14.33
CA THR A 180 -2.91 -8.64 -15.03
C THR A 180 -3.11 -7.34 -14.27
N TYR A 181 -2.01 -6.74 -13.82
CA TYR A 181 -2.07 -5.57 -12.94
C TYR A 181 -0.87 -4.64 -13.13
N LEU A 182 -1.07 -3.36 -12.79
CA LEU A 182 0.00 -2.39 -12.67
C LEU A 182 0.86 -2.74 -11.43
N LYS A 183 2.09 -3.19 -11.67
CA LYS A 183 3.04 -3.54 -10.61
C LYS A 183 3.71 -2.32 -10.02
N GLN A 184 4.09 -1.37 -10.89
CA GLN A 184 4.78 -0.15 -10.49
C GLN A 184 4.60 0.94 -11.54
N VAL A 185 4.50 2.17 -11.08
CA VAL A 185 4.56 3.36 -11.92
C VAL A 185 5.62 4.29 -11.34
N GLN A 186 6.57 4.72 -12.17
CA GLN A 186 7.61 5.68 -11.79
C GLN A 186 7.52 6.89 -12.70
N VAL A 187 7.52 8.09 -12.11
CA VAL A 187 7.40 9.36 -12.83
C VAL A 187 8.68 10.16 -12.66
N TYR A 188 9.29 10.56 -13.78
CA TYR A 188 10.51 11.36 -13.84
C TYR A 188 10.22 12.70 -14.50
N PRO A 189 9.80 13.74 -13.74
CA PRO A 189 9.52 15.04 -14.29
C PRO A 189 10.80 15.82 -14.66
N SER A 190 10.74 16.57 -15.76
CA SER A 190 11.75 17.52 -16.17
C SER A 190 11.12 18.89 -16.38
N VAL A 191 11.31 19.79 -15.43
CA VAL A 191 10.80 21.18 -15.52
C VAL A 191 11.42 21.90 -16.71
N LYS A 192 12.71 21.71 -16.96
CA LYS A 192 13.45 22.32 -18.08
C LYS A 192 12.86 21.92 -19.43
N GLU A 193 12.51 20.66 -19.61
CA GLU A 193 11.96 20.12 -20.85
C GLU A 193 10.43 20.21 -20.91
N LYS A 194 9.78 20.59 -19.80
CA LYS A 194 8.33 20.55 -19.63
C LYS A 194 7.72 19.20 -19.98
N LYS A 195 8.42 18.12 -19.63
CA LYS A 195 8.04 16.74 -19.91
C LYS A 195 8.16 15.89 -18.67
N ALA A 196 7.39 14.81 -18.63
CA ALA A 196 7.59 13.73 -17.68
C ALA A 196 7.79 12.41 -18.43
N ARG A 197 8.84 11.65 -18.07
CA ARG A 197 8.96 10.25 -18.47
C ARG A 197 8.27 9.39 -17.43
N ILE A 198 7.48 8.45 -17.89
CA ILE A 198 6.71 7.56 -17.04
C ILE A 198 7.06 6.13 -17.39
N HIS A 199 7.60 5.40 -16.41
CA HIS A 199 7.88 3.98 -16.54
C HIS A 199 6.74 3.22 -15.87
N VAL A 200 6.05 2.40 -16.65
CA VAL A 200 4.94 1.56 -16.20
C VAL A 200 5.37 0.11 -16.29
N ASN A 201 5.40 -0.58 -15.15
CA ASN A 201 5.60 -2.02 -15.07
C ASN A 201 4.25 -2.71 -14.90
N ILE A 202 3.90 -3.56 -15.87
CA ILE A 202 2.68 -4.37 -15.86
C ILE A 202 3.09 -5.82 -15.74
N TYR A 203 2.50 -6.54 -14.81
CA TYR A 203 2.56 -7.99 -14.79
C TYR A 203 1.32 -8.55 -15.49
N SER A 204 1.53 -9.56 -16.35
CA SER A 204 0.45 -10.33 -16.98
C SER A 204 0.71 -11.82 -16.83
N ASP A 205 -0.30 -12.61 -16.55
CA ASP A 205 -0.19 -14.08 -16.46
C ASP A 205 -0.29 -14.77 -17.84
N SER A 206 -0.71 -14.02 -18.86
CA SER A 206 -0.92 -14.51 -20.22
C SER A 206 -0.50 -13.47 -21.25
N GLU A 207 -0.37 -13.90 -22.49
CA GLU A 207 -0.20 -12.99 -23.61
C GLU A 207 -1.55 -12.33 -23.96
N GLN A 208 -1.57 -11.01 -24.00
CA GLN A 208 -2.77 -10.24 -24.32
C GLN A 208 -2.45 -8.82 -24.79
N SER A 209 -3.44 -8.10 -25.27
CA SER A 209 -3.33 -6.69 -25.61
C SER A 209 -4.23 -5.84 -24.73
N GLY A 210 -3.86 -4.57 -24.55
CA GLY A 210 -4.62 -3.63 -23.75
C GLY A 210 -4.30 -2.20 -24.10
N VAL A 211 -4.94 -1.27 -23.39
CA VAL A 211 -4.69 0.17 -23.49
C VAL A 211 -4.19 0.69 -22.15
N VAL A 212 -3.07 1.40 -22.16
CA VAL A 212 -2.63 2.19 -21.02
C VAL A 212 -3.13 3.60 -21.20
N THR A 213 -4.01 4.05 -20.31
CA THR A 213 -4.51 5.43 -20.27
C THR A 213 -3.77 6.18 -19.17
N LEU A 214 -3.20 7.32 -19.51
CA LEU A 214 -2.52 8.23 -18.61
C LEU A 214 -3.31 9.52 -18.46
N SER A 215 -3.85 9.77 -17.27
CA SER A 215 -4.47 11.05 -16.90
C SER A 215 -3.56 11.77 -15.93
N ALA A 216 -3.25 13.03 -16.18
CA ALA A 216 -2.30 13.77 -15.39
C ALA A 216 -2.70 15.24 -15.22
N LYS A 217 -2.16 15.85 -14.16
CA LYS A 217 -2.26 17.29 -13.91
C LYS A 217 -0.95 17.81 -13.35
N THR A 218 -0.71 19.10 -13.57
CA THR A 218 0.29 19.88 -12.84
C THR A 218 -0.42 20.89 -11.95
N TRP A 219 0.15 21.24 -10.80
CA TRP A 219 -0.47 22.16 -9.86
C TRP A 219 0.57 22.93 -9.04
N ASN A 220 0.12 24.05 -8.50
CA ASN A 220 0.79 24.76 -7.43
C ASN A 220 -0.23 25.16 -6.35
N THR A 221 0.13 26.05 -5.42
CA THR A 221 -0.76 26.49 -4.34
C THR A 221 -1.99 27.28 -4.80
N GLN A 222 -2.02 27.75 -6.05
CA GLN A 222 -3.07 28.63 -6.58
C GLN A 222 -3.84 28.02 -7.76
N GLN A 223 -3.20 27.19 -8.56
CA GLN A 223 -3.73 26.75 -9.85
C GLN A 223 -3.47 25.28 -10.11
N GLU A 224 -4.41 24.65 -10.82
CA GLU A 224 -4.24 23.34 -11.44
C GLU A 224 -4.27 23.51 -12.97
N HIS A 225 -3.46 22.70 -13.64
CA HIS A 225 -3.48 22.56 -15.09
C HIS A 225 -3.70 21.09 -15.43
N LEU A 226 -4.90 20.78 -15.91
CA LEU A 226 -5.24 19.44 -16.41
C LEU A 226 -4.59 19.23 -17.77
N LEU A 227 -4.03 18.05 -17.97
CA LEU A 227 -3.45 17.62 -19.23
C LEU A 227 -4.45 16.74 -19.98
N PRO A 228 -4.44 16.75 -21.32
CA PRO A 228 -5.23 15.79 -22.08
C PRO A 228 -4.81 14.35 -21.73
N ASP A 229 -5.78 13.44 -21.69
CA ASP A 229 -5.50 12.03 -21.53
C ASP A 229 -4.64 11.51 -22.69
N MET A 230 -3.67 10.65 -22.35
CA MET A 230 -2.86 9.95 -23.33
C MET A 230 -3.21 8.47 -23.31
N GLU A 231 -3.46 7.89 -24.45
CA GLU A 231 -3.70 6.46 -24.61
C GLU A 231 -2.59 5.81 -25.41
N LYS A 232 -2.17 4.63 -24.98
CA LYS A 232 -1.19 3.80 -25.70
C LYS A 232 -1.65 2.36 -25.76
N GLN A 233 -1.81 1.84 -26.97
CA GLN A 233 -2.01 0.41 -27.21
C GLN A 233 -0.73 -0.34 -26.85
N VAL A 234 -0.85 -1.43 -26.10
CA VAL A 234 0.27 -2.24 -25.65
C VAL A 234 -0.03 -3.73 -25.82
N GLY A 235 0.94 -4.46 -26.34
CA GLY A 235 0.98 -5.91 -26.29
C GLY A 235 1.68 -6.33 -24.99
N LEU A 236 1.10 -7.24 -24.25
CA LEU A 236 1.66 -7.79 -23.02
C LEU A 236 2.03 -9.26 -23.26
N SER A 237 3.25 -9.60 -22.94
CA SER A 237 3.70 -10.99 -22.82
C SER A 237 3.45 -11.50 -21.41
N LYS A 238 3.41 -12.82 -21.23
CA LYS A 238 3.38 -13.44 -19.91
C LYS A 238 4.62 -13.00 -19.09
N GLY A 239 4.39 -12.53 -17.87
CA GLY A 239 5.42 -12.01 -16.96
C GLY A 239 5.43 -10.49 -16.89
N GLU A 240 6.62 -9.92 -16.66
CA GLU A 240 6.79 -8.47 -16.48
C GLU A 240 6.96 -7.76 -17.83
N ASN A 241 6.17 -6.71 -18.02
CA ASN A 241 6.19 -5.84 -19.20
C ASN A 241 6.56 -4.42 -18.77
N LYS A 242 7.58 -3.85 -19.41
CA LYS A 242 8.03 -2.47 -19.14
C LYS A 242 7.60 -1.58 -20.30
N ILE A 243 6.86 -0.54 -19.97
CA ILE A 243 6.33 0.43 -20.93
C ILE A 243 6.85 1.80 -20.55
N GLU A 244 7.40 2.52 -21.51
CA GLU A 244 7.80 3.90 -21.34
C GLU A 244 6.82 4.82 -22.08
N LEU A 245 6.38 5.87 -21.38
CA LEU A 245 5.56 6.94 -21.91
C LEU A 245 6.29 8.27 -21.68
N THR A 246 6.10 9.21 -22.60
CA THR A 246 6.56 10.60 -22.43
C THR A 246 5.36 11.51 -22.50
N LEU A 247 5.09 12.21 -21.40
CA LEU A 247 4.03 13.19 -21.31
C LEU A 247 4.60 14.59 -21.54
N ASP A 248 4.05 15.32 -22.49
CA ASP A 248 4.31 16.77 -22.64
C ASP A 248 3.39 17.54 -21.68
N MET A 249 3.98 18.26 -20.74
CA MET A 249 3.23 19.05 -19.74
C MET A 249 2.83 20.44 -20.26
N GLY A 250 3.35 20.84 -21.42
CA GLY A 250 2.99 22.08 -22.09
C GLY A 250 3.43 23.36 -21.39
N ASN A 251 3.10 24.49 -22.02
CA ASN A 251 3.53 25.82 -21.55
C ASN A 251 2.77 26.30 -20.30
N ARG A 252 1.61 25.71 -19.97
CA ARG A 252 0.80 26.05 -18.79
C ARG A 252 1.15 25.21 -17.57
N MET A 253 2.22 24.42 -17.67
CA MET A 253 2.71 23.61 -16.55
C MET A 253 2.84 24.47 -15.29
N GLN A 254 2.29 23.97 -14.19
CA GLN A 254 2.42 24.58 -12.86
C GLN A 254 3.56 23.88 -12.10
N THR A 255 4.33 24.67 -11.37
CA THR A 255 5.36 24.20 -10.44
C THR A 255 5.07 24.77 -9.05
N TRP A 256 5.36 24.01 -8.02
CA TRP A 256 5.24 24.42 -6.61
C TRP A 256 6.50 25.13 -6.12
#